data_b79d3132c7c7638f5f1d3ec0dd0fdfc8
#
_entry.id   b79d3132c7c7638f5f1d3ec0dd0fdfc8
#
_cell.length_a   1.000
_cell.length_b   1.000
_cell.length_c   1.000
_cell.angle_alpha   90.00
_cell.angle_beta   90.00
_cell.angle_gamma   90.00
#
_symmetry.space_group_name_H-M   'P 1'
#
loop_
_entity.id
_entity.type
_entity.pdbx_description
1 polymer ?
#
loop_
_entity_poly.entity_id
_entity_poly.type
_entity_poly.pdbx_seq_one_letter_code
_entity_poly.pdbx_strand_id
1 'polypeptide(L)'
;MIPKLEVNGVSYSYHSLDGETLALSNISFDVSAGEFVAIVGPSGCGKSTLLTMLSGLTQPEKGTISIDGAPLSKAHSAIGYMLQKDHLFEWRNIFSNISLGLEIQKRLDEPARLELLDMMSAYGLAGFEYAKPSELSGGMRQRAALIRTLAL
;
A
#
# COMPACT_ATOMS: atom_id res chain seq x y z
N MET A 1 -21.16 9.55 -12.32
CA MET A 1 -19.79 9.98 -11.98
C MET A 1 -18.95 8.71 -11.93
N ILE A 2 -17.77 8.68 -12.55
CA ILE A 2 -16.92 7.47 -12.53
C ILE A 2 -16.33 7.35 -11.11
N PRO A 3 -16.47 6.19 -10.42
CA PRO A 3 -15.87 5.99 -9.11
C PRO A 3 -14.34 5.99 -9.21
N LYS A 4 -13.66 6.36 -8.12
CA LYS A 4 -12.20 6.31 -8.03
C LYS A 4 -11.69 4.86 -8.07
N LEU A 5 -12.38 3.97 -7.37
CA LEU A 5 -12.17 2.52 -7.38
C LEU A 5 -13.50 1.83 -7.61
N GLU A 6 -13.52 0.86 -8.50
CA GLU A 6 -14.67 -0.02 -8.74
C GLU A 6 -14.23 -1.48 -8.61
N VAL A 7 -14.92 -2.23 -7.79
CA VAL A 7 -14.73 -3.67 -7.58
C VAL A 7 -16.03 -4.36 -7.97
N ASN A 8 -15.98 -5.27 -8.93
CA ASN A 8 -17.17 -5.88 -9.48
C ASN A 8 -17.04 -7.41 -9.56
N GLY A 9 -17.81 -8.11 -8.76
CA GLY A 9 -17.93 -9.57 -8.73
C GLY A 9 -16.64 -10.32 -8.42
N VAL A 10 -15.73 -9.72 -7.65
CA VAL A 10 -14.40 -10.27 -7.37
C VAL A 10 -14.50 -11.54 -6.53
N SER A 11 -13.89 -12.61 -7.05
CA SER A 11 -13.73 -13.89 -6.33
C SER A 11 -12.29 -14.38 -6.46
N TYR A 12 -11.83 -15.06 -5.42
CA TYR A 12 -10.49 -15.62 -5.37
C TYR A 12 -10.37 -16.79 -4.41
N SER A 13 -9.67 -17.84 -4.84
CA SER A 13 -9.31 -18.99 -4.02
C SER A 13 -7.79 -19.16 -3.95
N TYR A 14 -7.31 -19.62 -2.82
CA TYR A 14 -5.93 -20.12 -2.68
C TYR A 14 -5.91 -21.60 -3.07
N HIS A 15 -5.02 -21.94 -4.00
CA HIS A 15 -4.78 -23.32 -4.42
C HIS A 15 -3.52 -23.85 -3.74
N SER A 16 -3.64 -24.99 -3.06
CA SER A 16 -2.53 -25.72 -2.42
C SER A 16 -2.56 -27.19 -2.83
N LEU A 17 -1.52 -27.92 -2.49
CA LEU A 17 -1.49 -29.39 -2.73
C LEU A 17 -2.59 -30.11 -1.95
N ASP A 18 -3.05 -29.53 -0.85
CA ASP A 18 -4.08 -30.11 0.04
C ASP A 18 -5.51 -29.71 -0.35
N GLY A 19 -5.67 -28.84 -1.37
CA GLY A 19 -6.98 -28.42 -1.85
C GLY A 19 -7.12 -26.91 -2.13
N GLU A 20 -8.36 -26.50 -2.30
CA GLU A 20 -8.77 -25.13 -2.60
C GLU A 20 -9.40 -24.48 -1.36
N THR A 21 -9.00 -23.25 -1.05
CA THR A 21 -9.57 -22.44 0.03
C THR A 21 -10.15 -21.17 -0.55
N LEU A 22 -11.47 -21.02 -0.55
CA LEU A 22 -12.15 -19.81 -1.00
C LEU A 22 -11.85 -18.67 -0.03
N ALA A 23 -11.22 -17.61 -0.54
CA ALA A 23 -10.86 -16.42 0.23
C ALA A 23 -11.81 -15.25 0.01
N LEU A 24 -12.28 -15.05 -1.21
CA LEU A 24 -13.23 -14.00 -1.59
C LEU A 24 -14.31 -14.57 -2.50
N SER A 25 -15.56 -14.18 -2.27
CA SER A 25 -16.71 -14.65 -3.07
C SER A 25 -17.59 -13.48 -3.47
N ASN A 26 -17.62 -13.17 -4.77
CA ASN A 26 -18.52 -12.19 -5.40
C ASN A 26 -18.55 -10.84 -4.69
N ILE A 27 -17.38 -10.27 -4.39
CA ILE A 27 -17.24 -8.98 -3.72
C ILE A 27 -17.46 -7.85 -4.73
N SER A 28 -18.37 -6.92 -4.42
CA SER A 28 -18.64 -5.75 -5.26
C SER A 28 -18.84 -4.51 -4.37
N PHE A 29 -18.16 -3.42 -4.70
CA PHE A 29 -18.34 -2.10 -4.09
C PHE A 29 -17.60 -1.05 -4.90
N ASP A 30 -17.95 0.21 -4.67
CA ASP A 30 -17.33 1.38 -5.28
C ASP A 30 -16.77 2.31 -4.20
N VAL A 31 -15.72 3.06 -4.55
CA VAL A 31 -15.15 4.11 -3.70
C VAL A 31 -15.04 5.38 -4.52
N SER A 32 -15.59 6.46 -3.99
CA SER A 32 -15.52 7.79 -4.63
C SER A 32 -14.17 8.47 -4.38
N ALA A 33 -13.82 9.44 -5.20
CA ALA A 33 -12.63 10.26 -4.96
C ALA A 33 -12.73 10.99 -3.61
N GLY A 34 -11.67 10.93 -2.79
CA GLY A 34 -11.60 11.54 -1.45
C GLY A 34 -12.36 10.78 -0.36
N GLU A 35 -12.95 9.64 -0.67
CA GLU A 35 -13.65 8.82 0.31
C GLU A 35 -12.67 7.99 1.15
N PHE A 36 -12.97 7.87 2.45
CA PHE A 36 -12.27 6.98 3.38
C PHE A 36 -13.13 5.76 3.66
N VAL A 37 -12.62 4.58 3.33
CA VAL A 37 -13.33 3.30 3.47
C VAL A 37 -12.59 2.40 4.45
N ALA A 38 -13.31 1.83 5.42
CA ALA A 38 -12.79 0.83 6.35
C ALA A 38 -13.36 -0.56 6.04
N ILE A 39 -12.47 -1.54 5.84
CA ILE A 39 -12.83 -2.96 5.67
C ILE A 39 -12.71 -3.65 7.02
N VAL A 40 -13.83 -4.08 7.59
CA VAL A 40 -13.89 -4.72 8.91
C VAL A 40 -14.39 -6.17 8.80
N GLY A 41 -13.95 -7.01 9.72
CA GLY A 41 -14.34 -8.43 9.77
C GLY A 41 -13.39 -9.28 10.62
N PRO A 42 -13.75 -10.52 10.93
CA PRO A 42 -12.92 -11.41 11.75
C PRO A 42 -11.58 -11.74 11.07
N SER A 43 -10.64 -12.30 11.86
CA SER A 43 -9.38 -12.81 11.31
C SER A 43 -9.66 -13.92 10.29
N GLY A 44 -8.92 -13.93 9.17
CA GLY A 44 -9.04 -14.94 8.12
C GLY A 44 -10.19 -14.74 7.12
N CYS A 45 -11.02 -13.69 7.25
CA CYS A 45 -12.16 -13.46 6.33
C CYS A 45 -11.78 -12.84 4.97
N GLY A 46 -10.50 -12.77 4.58
CA GLY A 46 -10.08 -12.33 3.26
C GLY A 46 -9.72 -10.83 3.13
N LYS A 47 -9.72 -10.02 4.22
CA LYS A 47 -9.40 -8.58 4.15
C LYS A 47 -8.04 -8.29 3.51
N SER A 48 -7.01 -8.99 3.96
CA SER A 48 -5.65 -8.82 3.42
C SER A 48 -5.57 -9.29 1.96
N THR A 49 -6.28 -10.36 1.60
CA THR A 49 -6.38 -10.85 0.23
C THR A 49 -7.01 -9.79 -0.68
N LEU A 50 -8.12 -9.18 -0.23
CA LEU A 50 -8.76 -8.11 -0.96
C LEU A 50 -7.81 -6.91 -1.14
N LEU A 51 -7.16 -6.44 -0.06
CA LEU A 51 -6.19 -5.33 -0.15
C LEU A 51 -5.02 -5.63 -1.09
N THR A 52 -4.51 -6.88 -1.09
CA THR A 52 -3.45 -7.30 -2.02
C THR A 52 -3.92 -7.25 -3.47
N MET A 53 -5.18 -7.57 -3.74
CA MET A 53 -5.78 -7.41 -5.08
C MET A 53 -5.98 -5.95 -5.45
N LEU A 54 -6.50 -5.13 -4.52
CA LEU A 54 -6.67 -3.70 -4.73
C LEU A 54 -5.35 -2.97 -4.97
N SER A 55 -4.24 -3.51 -4.47
CA SER A 55 -2.89 -3.00 -4.77
C SER A 55 -2.32 -3.47 -6.11
N GLY A 56 -3.00 -4.38 -6.81
CA GLY A 56 -2.55 -4.96 -8.08
C GLY A 56 -1.47 -6.03 -7.96
N LEU A 57 -1.11 -6.44 -6.75
CA LEU A 57 -0.11 -7.51 -6.52
C LEU A 57 -0.65 -8.90 -6.86
N THR A 58 -1.96 -9.08 -6.80
CA THR A 58 -2.63 -10.33 -7.16
C THR A 58 -3.86 -10.01 -8.03
N GLN A 59 -4.08 -10.79 -9.07
CA GLN A 59 -5.26 -10.65 -9.91
C GLN A 59 -6.41 -11.50 -9.38
N PRO A 60 -7.67 -11.04 -9.47
CA PRO A 60 -8.83 -11.86 -9.14
C PRO A 60 -9.00 -13.00 -10.15
N GLU A 61 -9.54 -14.15 -9.71
CA GLU A 61 -9.90 -15.26 -10.61
C GLU A 61 -11.19 -14.96 -11.39
N LYS A 62 -12.11 -14.23 -10.74
CA LYS A 62 -13.36 -13.77 -11.36
C LYS A 62 -13.61 -12.33 -10.96
N GLY A 63 -14.36 -11.63 -11.79
CA GLY A 63 -14.68 -10.21 -11.60
C GLY A 63 -13.58 -9.28 -12.09
N THR A 64 -13.74 -8.00 -11.81
CA THR A 64 -12.85 -6.94 -12.28
C THR A 64 -12.60 -5.91 -11.20
N ILE A 65 -11.44 -5.29 -11.26
CA ILE A 65 -11.07 -4.12 -10.43
C ILE A 65 -10.61 -3.03 -11.39
N SER A 66 -11.15 -1.82 -11.25
CA SER A 66 -10.73 -0.66 -12.03
C SER A 66 -10.50 0.56 -11.16
N ILE A 67 -9.58 1.42 -11.60
CA ILE A 67 -9.27 2.72 -10.98
C ILE A 67 -9.43 3.79 -12.05
N ASP A 68 -10.20 4.85 -11.75
CA ASP A 68 -10.53 5.92 -12.69
C ASP A 68 -11.08 5.37 -14.04
N GLY A 69 -11.83 4.27 -13.98
CA GLY A 69 -12.38 3.57 -15.15
C GLY A 69 -11.37 2.74 -15.95
N ALA A 70 -10.10 2.70 -15.55
CA ALA A 70 -9.07 1.86 -16.19
C ALA A 70 -8.87 0.54 -15.42
N PRO A 71 -8.71 -0.60 -16.09
CA PRO A 71 -8.40 -1.87 -15.44
C PRO A 71 -7.14 -1.73 -14.55
N LEU A 72 -7.18 -2.31 -13.35
CA LEU A 72 -6.11 -2.22 -12.34
C LEU A 72 -4.75 -2.67 -12.89
N SER A 73 -4.70 -3.63 -13.80
CA SER A 73 -3.46 -4.09 -14.45
C SER A 73 -2.66 -2.98 -15.15
N LYS A 74 -3.27 -1.82 -15.41
CA LYS A 74 -2.66 -0.64 -16.03
C LYS A 74 -2.45 0.53 -15.06
N ALA A 75 -2.94 0.45 -13.83
CA ALA A 75 -3.01 1.58 -12.90
C ALA A 75 -2.01 1.49 -11.72
N HIS A 76 -1.03 0.60 -11.77
CA HIS A 76 -0.12 0.31 -10.65
C HIS A 76 0.61 1.54 -10.07
N SER A 77 0.93 2.55 -10.88
CA SER A 77 1.65 3.75 -10.43
C SER A 77 0.80 4.71 -9.58
N ALA A 78 -0.51 4.51 -9.52
CA ALA A 78 -1.44 5.38 -8.79
C ALA A 78 -1.80 4.86 -7.38
N ILE A 79 -1.20 3.74 -6.95
CA ILE A 79 -1.58 3.06 -5.71
C ILE A 79 -0.42 3.06 -4.73
N GLY A 80 -0.59 3.72 -3.59
CA GLY A 80 0.26 3.52 -2.42
C GLY A 80 -0.26 2.36 -1.59
N TYR A 81 0.54 1.30 -1.41
CA TYR A 81 0.17 0.14 -0.61
C TYR A 81 1.08 0.02 0.62
N MET A 82 0.48 0.16 1.80
CA MET A 82 1.17 -0.04 3.07
C MET A 82 0.86 -1.44 3.62
N LEU A 83 1.89 -2.25 3.77
CA LEU A 83 1.79 -3.59 4.35
C LEU A 83 1.53 -3.53 5.86
N GLN A 84 1.01 -4.61 6.44
CA GLN A 84 0.74 -4.73 7.87
C GLN A 84 2.02 -4.56 8.72
N LYS A 85 3.16 -5.10 8.26
CA LYS A 85 4.48 -4.85 8.84
C LYS A 85 5.14 -3.70 8.11
N ASP A 86 6.06 -3.01 8.79
CA ASP A 86 6.76 -1.85 8.24
C ASP A 86 7.64 -2.17 7.03
N HIS A 87 8.23 -3.38 6.98
CA HIS A 87 9.12 -3.84 5.90
C HIS A 87 10.19 -2.80 5.51
N LEU A 88 10.74 -2.11 6.50
CA LEU A 88 11.89 -1.25 6.29
C LEU A 88 13.13 -2.12 6.07
N PHE A 89 14.01 -1.68 5.18
CA PHE A 89 15.28 -2.35 4.93
C PHE A 89 16.28 -2.04 6.04
N GLU A 90 16.67 -3.04 6.81
CA GLU A 90 17.56 -2.89 7.97
C GLU A 90 18.96 -2.36 7.61
N TRP A 91 19.41 -2.59 6.37
CA TRP A 91 20.70 -2.09 5.86
C TRP A 91 20.67 -0.64 5.39
N ARG A 92 19.48 -0.03 5.24
CA ARG A 92 19.28 1.37 4.87
C ARG A 92 18.98 2.22 6.11
N ASN A 93 19.35 3.50 6.10
CA ASN A 93 18.85 4.44 7.09
C ASN A 93 17.38 4.80 6.81
N ILE A 94 16.76 5.54 7.74
CA ILE A 94 15.34 5.87 7.65
C ILE A 94 15.05 6.74 6.44
N PHE A 95 15.83 7.79 6.18
CA PHE A 95 15.65 8.63 5.01
C PHE A 95 15.72 7.82 3.70
N SER A 96 16.72 6.95 3.57
CA SER A 96 16.87 6.09 2.39
C SER A 96 15.72 5.05 2.26
N ASN A 97 15.13 4.62 3.36
CA ASN A 97 13.94 3.78 3.32
C ASN A 97 12.72 4.55 2.81
N ILE A 98 12.53 5.78 3.29
CA ILE A 98 11.40 6.64 2.94
C ILE A 98 11.50 7.08 1.47
N SER A 99 12.69 7.45 1.00
CA SER A 99 12.92 7.94 -0.35
C SER A 99 12.94 6.86 -1.43
N LEU A 100 12.89 5.58 -1.06
CA LEU A 100 13.09 4.45 -1.97
C LEU A 100 12.20 4.49 -3.22
N GLY A 101 10.93 4.81 -3.06
CA GLY A 101 10.00 4.87 -4.19
C GLY A 101 10.37 5.97 -5.20
N LEU A 102 10.78 7.12 -4.70
CA LEU A 102 11.25 8.24 -5.53
C LEU A 102 12.60 7.92 -6.20
N GLU A 103 13.50 7.21 -5.49
CA GLU A 103 14.75 6.73 -6.08
C GLU A 103 14.49 5.80 -7.28
N ILE A 104 13.59 4.81 -7.11
CA ILE A 104 13.21 3.86 -8.18
C ILE A 104 12.61 4.60 -9.38
N GLN A 105 11.76 5.61 -9.12
CA GLN A 105 11.15 6.44 -10.16
C GLN A 105 12.11 7.49 -10.75
N LYS A 106 13.33 7.62 -10.23
CA LYS A 106 14.32 8.67 -10.60
C LYS A 106 13.76 10.09 -10.41
N ARG A 107 12.96 10.29 -9.36
CA ARG A 107 12.28 11.54 -9.00
C ARG A 107 12.79 12.15 -7.69
N LEU A 108 13.84 11.59 -7.10
CA LEU A 108 14.44 12.12 -5.87
C LEU A 108 15.38 13.28 -6.23
N ASP A 109 14.81 14.44 -6.47
CA ASP A 109 15.50 15.73 -6.64
C ASP A 109 15.54 16.52 -5.32
N GLU A 110 16.12 17.69 -5.32
CA GLU A 110 16.26 18.51 -4.10
C GLU A 110 14.90 18.97 -3.54
N PRO A 111 13.91 19.42 -4.35
CA PRO A 111 12.57 19.69 -3.85
C PRO A 111 11.90 18.48 -3.17
N ALA A 112 11.94 17.32 -3.79
CA ALA A 112 11.38 16.09 -3.22
C ALA A 112 12.09 15.68 -1.91
N ARG A 113 13.42 15.89 -1.84
CA ARG A 113 14.20 15.68 -0.62
C ARG A 113 13.72 16.55 0.54
N LEU A 114 13.50 17.83 0.28
CA LEU A 114 13.00 18.78 1.28
C LEU A 114 11.59 18.41 1.74
N GLU A 115 10.69 18.05 0.81
CA GLU A 115 9.35 17.58 1.14
C GLU A 115 9.37 16.34 2.05
N LEU A 116 10.25 15.38 1.77
CA LEU A 116 10.42 14.21 2.64
C LEU A 116 10.89 14.57 4.05
N LEU A 117 11.80 15.53 4.19
CA LEU A 117 12.27 16.01 5.50
C LEU A 117 11.15 16.72 6.26
N ASP A 118 10.33 17.51 5.58
CA ASP A 118 9.14 18.14 6.15
C ASP A 118 8.12 17.10 6.61
N MET A 119 7.87 16.07 5.80
CA MET A 119 7.03 14.93 6.20
C MET A 119 7.61 14.22 7.43
N MET A 120 8.92 13.94 7.46
CA MET A 120 9.57 13.33 8.63
C MET A 120 9.35 14.17 9.88
N SER A 121 9.49 15.50 9.77
CA SER A 121 9.24 16.40 10.89
C SER A 121 7.78 16.35 11.33
N ALA A 122 6.83 16.45 10.41
CA ALA A 122 5.40 16.40 10.69
C ALA A 122 4.95 15.10 11.37
N TYR A 123 5.60 13.98 11.04
CA TYR A 123 5.32 12.68 11.63
C TYR A 123 6.21 12.33 12.84
N GLY A 124 6.97 13.31 13.37
CA GLY A 124 7.78 13.15 14.59
C GLY A 124 8.99 12.22 14.39
N LEU A 125 9.62 12.28 13.22
CA LEU A 125 10.84 11.56 12.87
C LEU A 125 12.03 12.50 12.59
N ALA A 126 11.91 13.79 12.90
CA ALA A 126 13.02 14.74 12.79
C ALA A 126 14.20 14.28 13.66
N GLY A 127 15.42 14.30 13.11
CA GLY A 127 16.64 13.85 13.77
C GLY A 127 16.91 12.35 13.64
N PHE A 128 16.03 11.58 13.00
CA PHE A 128 16.21 10.14 12.75
C PHE A 128 16.54 9.81 11.29
N GLU A 129 16.90 10.80 10.47
CA GLU A 129 17.16 10.63 9.05
C GLU A 129 18.22 9.57 8.77
N TYR A 130 19.27 9.57 9.58
CA TYR A 130 20.41 8.65 9.43
C TYR A 130 20.35 7.42 10.33
N ALA A 131 19.37 7.33 11.23
CA ALA A 131 19.15 6.17 12.09
C ALA A 131 18.79 4.92 11.27
N LYS A 132 19.09 3.75 11.84
CA LYS A 132 18.65 2.45 11.29
C LYS A 132 17.27 2.08 11.82
N PRO A 133 16.49 1.23 11.11
CA PRO A 133 15.20 0.74 11.61
C PRO A 133 15.27 0.12 13.01
N SER A 134 16.37 -0.57 13.34
CA SER A 134 16.61 -1.17 14.65
C SER A 134 16.72 -0.16 15.81
N GLU A 135 17.01 1.11 15.51
CA GLU A 135 17.14 2.19 16.50
C GLU A 135 15.78 2.89 16.77
N LEU A 136 14.73 2.53 16.02
CA LEU A 136 13.41 3.13 16.13
C LEU A 136 12.45 2.24 16.93
N SER A 137 11.51 2.87 17.64
CA SER A 137 10.37 2.17 18.21
C SER A 137 9.45 1.61 17.12
N GLY A 138 8.61 0.62 17.44
CA GLY A 138 7.65 0.05 16.50
C GLY A 138 6.73 1.10 15.87
N GLY A 139 6.23 2.05 16.68
CA GLY A 139 5.39 3.15 16.17
C GLY A 139 6.16 4.10 15.25
N MET A 140 7.45 4.37 15.51
CA MET A 140 8.29 5.18 14.63
C MET A 140 8.52 4.47 13.28
N ARG A 141 8.80 3.16 13.30
CA ARG A 141 8.94 2.37 12.07
C ARG A 141 7.66 2.38 11.23
N GLN A 142 6.48 2.25 11.86
CA GLN A 142 5.20 2.34 11.15
C GLN A 142 4.99 3.71 10.50
N ARG A 143 5.35 4.80 11.18
CA ARG A 143 5.29 6.15 10.60
C ARG A 143 6.27 6.32 9.43
N ALA A 144 7.48 5.78 9.53
CA ALA A 144 8.43 5.79 8.41
C ALA A 144 7.90 5.01 7.20
N ALA A 145 7.28 3.85 7.41
CA ALA A 145 6.62 3.08 6.35
C ALA A 145 5.43 3.83 5.73
N LEU A 146 4.66 4.56 6.54
CA LEU A 146 3.58 5.41 6.06
C LEU A 146 4.10 6.55 5.16
N ILE A 147 5.13 7.28 5.60
CA ILE A 147 5.75 8.34 4.79
C ILE A 147 6.28 7.76 3.47
N ARG A 148 6.96 6.61 3.49
CA ARG A 148 7.43 5.92 2.28
C ARG A 148 6.31 5.66 1.27
N THR A 149 5.10 5.36 1.78
CA THR A 149 3.93 5.11 0.94
C THR A 149 3.31 6.40 0.42
N LEU A 150 3.25 7.45 1.24
CA LEU A 150 2.67 8.75 0.88
C LEU A 150 3.56 9.57 -0.07
N ALA A 151 4.86 9.29 -0.11
CA ALA A 151 5.84 9.97 -0.94
C ALA A 151 5.75 9.63 -2.45
N LEU A 152 4.90 8.68 -2.83
CA LEU A 152 4.70 8.24 -4.23
C LEU A 152 3.59 9.02 -4.91
#